data_f6cd7ad2158ad0a64299e76182cb9b76
#
_entry.id   f6cd7ad2158ad0a64299e76182cb9b76
#
_cell.length_a   1.000
_cell.length_b   1.000
_cell.length_c   1.000
_cell.angle_alpha   90.00
_cell.angle_beta   90.00
_cell.angle_gamma   90.00
#
_symmetry.space_group_name_H-M   'P 1'
#
loop_
_entity.id
_entity.type
_entity.pdbx_description
1 polymer ?
#
loop_
_entity_poly.entity_id
_entity_poly.type
_entity_poly.pdbx_seq_one_letter_code
_entity_poly.pdbx_strand_id
1 'polypeptide(L)'
;MPFFDFPLDQLREYKPDVKCPGDFEEFWTQTLAESPGSAPLAVDHVDAQFSGISVFDVTIPGFEGEPVKAWFLRPENTQGPVPLIVEFAGYGGGRGLPEEHLTWPTLGYAVLVVDTRGQGGQWGSGGDTVDSGPTGPSSNGFMTRGIQSPETYYYRRVFTDAANALATARQLPGVDHSKVVASGGSQGAGIALAASALDKLRNPEFPVAGVMANVPFLSNFERAVGLTGGYPYQEIVDFLAVNRDQVDQVFDTLSYFDAVNMAKRIDAPSQFSVGLMDQITPPSTVFAAHNWIGGPSEIEVYPFNGHESGGTYQLRKQRDWLGRLFGSETEAKD
;
A
#
# COMPACT_ATOMS: atom_id res chain seq x y z
N MET A 1 22.10 -12.78 8.15
CA MET A 1 23.11 -11.72 8.26
C MET A 1 22.97 -11.05 9.62
N PRO A 2 24.00 -10.42 10.20
CA PRO A 2 23.86 -9.73 11.46
C PRO A 2 22.89 -8.52 11.35
N PHE A 3 22.43 -8.02 12.49
CA PHE A 3 21.71 -6.77 12.56
C PHE A 3 22.61 -5.64 12.02
N PHE A 4 22.05 -4.81 11.13
CA PHE A 4 22.82 -3.78 10.40
C PHE A 4 22.26 -2.37 10.62
N ASP A 5 21.07 -2.28 11.19
CA ASP A 5 20.38 -1.01 11.49
C ASP A 5 20.44 -0.72 13.00
N PHE A 6 19.71 0.27 13.46
CA PHE A 6 19.67 0.64 14.87
C PHE A 6 19.19 -0.50 15.78
N PRO A 7 19.65 -0.54 17.05
CA PRO A 7 19.06 -1.40 18.07
C PRO A 7 17.55 -1.12 18.25
N LEU A 8 16.79 -2.14 18.68
CA LEU A 8 15.33 -2.06 18.77
C LEU A 8 14.81 -0.93 19.68
N ASP A 9 15.50 -0.65 20.79
CA ASP A 9 15.19 0.47 21.69
C ASP A 9 15.30 1.81 20.97
N GLN A 10 16.37 2.01 20.20
CA GLN A 10 16.55 3.20 19.38
C GLN A 10 15.52 3.27 18.23
N LEU A 11 15.20 2.14 17.61
CA LEU A 11 14.17 2.08 16.55
C LEU A 11 12.80 2.54 17.08
N ARG A 12 12.43 2.14 18.29
CA ARG A 12 11.13 2.52 18.90
C ARG A 12 10.99 4.03 19.12
N GLU A 13 12.10 4.72 19.28
CA GLU A 13 12.16 6.18 19.48
C GLU A 13 12.51 6.94 18.19
N TYR A 14 12.87 6.22 17.13
CA TYR A 14 13.34 6.82 15.89
C TYR A 14 12.21 7.55 15.15
N LYS A 15 12.24 8.88 15.23
CA LYS A 15 11.25 9.78 14.63
C LYS A 15 11.97 10.87 13.83
N PRO A 16 12.50 10.53 12.65
CA PRO A 16 13.31 11.45 11.86
C PRO A 16 12.49 12.64 11.36
N ASP A 17 13.14 13.77 11.19
CA ASP A 17 12.58 14.92 10.48
C ASP A 17 12.75 14.70 8.97
N VAL A 18 11.77 14.00 8.37
CA VAL A 18 11.74 13.79 6.92
C VAL A 18 11.21 15.04 6.25
N LYS A 19 11.96 15.55 5.24
CA LYS A 19 11.57 16.71 4.44
C LYS A 19 10.15 16.56 3.93
N CYS A 20 9.32 17.58 4.17
CA CYS A 20 7.96 17.67 3.64
C CYS A 20 7.83 18.97 2.86
N PRO A 21 7.38 18.95 1.59
CA PRO A 21 7.18 20.16 0.80
C PRO A 21 6.14 21.08 1.45
N GLY A 22 6.34 22.39 1.34
CA GLY A 22 5.40 23.36 1.90
C GLY A 22 4.03 23.36 1.23
N ASP A 23 3.97 22.94 -0.03
CA ASP A 23 2.77 22.82 -0.87
C ASP A 23 2.25 21.37 -0.99
N PHE A 24 2.70 20.46 -0.14
CA PHE A 24 2.34 19.04 -0.17
C PHE A 24 0.82 18.80 -0.26
N GLU A 25 0.04 19.49 0.56
CA GLU A 25 -1.42 19.31 0.57
C GLU A 25 -2.09 19.94 -0.65
N GLU A 26 -1.58 21.07 -1.13
CA GLU A 26 -2.05 21.71 -2.36
C GLU A 26 -1.81 20.81 -3.58
N PHE A 27 -0.58 20.28 -3.72
CA PHE A 27 -0.21 19.35 -4.78
C PHE A 27 -1.13 18.12 -4.84
N TRP A 28 -1.37 17.48 -3.70
CA TRP A 28 -2.22 16.29 -3.67
C TRP A 28 -3.70 16.62 -3.82
N THR A 29 -4.18 17.74 -3.26
CA THR A 29 -5.56 18.20 -3.46
C THR A 29 -5.84 18.46 -4.94
N GLN A 30 -4.93 19.15 -5.63
CA GLN A 30 -5.05 19.39 -7.06
C GLN A 30 -4.99 18.08 -7.86
N THR A 31 -4.03 17.21 -7.58
CA THR A 31 -3.89 15.91 -8.25
C THR A 31 -5.17 15.05 -8.12
N LEU A 32 -5.77 15.01 -6.92
CA LEU A 32 -7.00 14.27 -6.69
C LEU A 32 -8.22 14.92 -7.38
N ALA A 33 -8.24 16.25 -7.51
CA ALA A 33 -9.31 16.96 -8.22
C ALA A 33 -9.27 16.70 -9.72
N GLU A 34 -8.07 16.55 -10.30
CA GLU A 34 -7.86 16.18 -11.72
C GLU A 34 -8.28 14.74 -12.02
N SER A 35 -8.30 13.88 -11.01
CA SER A 35 -8.62 12.45 -11.12
C SER A 35 -9.61 12.03 -10.04
N PRO A 36 -10.84 12.50 -10.06
CA PRO A 36 -11.81 12.22 -9.02
C PRO A 36 -12.17 10.73 -9.00
N GLY A 37 -12.09 10.11 -7.82
CA GLY A 37 -12.56 8.76 -7.60
C GLY A 37 -14.08 8.70 -7.78
N SER A 38 -14.55 7.64 -8.43
CA SER A 38 -15.96 7.45 -8.74
C SER A 38 -16.38 5.98 -8.60
N ALA A 39 -17.60 5.68 -9.02
CA ALA A 39 -18.07 4.30 -9.17
C ALA A 39 -17.14 3.51 -10.11
N PRO A 40 -17.08 2.18 -9.93
CA PRO A 40 -16.31 1.32 -10.83
C PRO A 40 -16.79 1.49 -12.29
N LEU A 41 -15.85 1.43 -13.23
CA LEU A 41 -16.16 1.45 -14.67
C LEU A 41 -16.83 0.15 -15.11
N ALA A 42 -16.46 -0.98 -14.49
CA ALA A 42 -17.05 -2.29 -14.70
C ALA A 42 -16.92 -3.16 -13.43
N VAL A 43 -17.88 -4.08 -13.24
CA VAL A 43 -17.87 -5.12 -12.21
C VAL A 43 -18.42 -6.38 -12.85
N ASP A 44 -17.56 -7.23 -13.38
CA ASP A 44 -17.92 -8.40 -14.16
C ASP A 44 -17.75 -9.67 -13.32
N HIS A 45 -18.83 -10.46 -13.15
CA HIS A 45 -18.76 -11.71 -12.43
C HIS A 45 -17.90 -12.74 -13.18
N VAL A 46 -17.03 -13.42 -12.43
CA VAL A 46 -16.13 -14.46 -12.95
C VAL A 46 -16.52 -15.80 -12.33
N ASP A 47 -16.78 -16.80 -13.15
CA ASP A 47 -16.99 -18.18 -12.69
C ASP A 47 -15.65 -18.85 -12.35
N ALA A 48 -15.13 -18.54 -11.15
CA ALA A 48 -13.89 -19.09 -10.63
C ALA A 48 -14.08 -20.47 -9.96
N GLN A 49 -15.31 -21.01 -9.91
CA GLN A 49 -15.65 -22.31 -9.33
C GLN A 49 -15.26 -22.47 -7.84
N PHE A 50 -15.18 -21.36 -7.09
CA PHE A 50 -14.95 -21.41 -5.65
C PHE A 50 -16.25 -21.67 -4.90
N SER A 51 -16.20 -22.55 -3.90
CA SER A 51 -17.35 -22.80 -3.04
C SER A 51 -17.50 -21.68 -2.00
N GLY A 52 -18.63 -20.98 -2.02
CA GLY A 52 -18.97 -19.97 -1.04
C GLY A 52 -18.23 -18.62 -1.19
N ILE A 53 -17.55 -18.39 -2.31
CA ILE A 53 -16.88 -17.13 -2.62
C ILE A 53 -17.24 -16.69 -4.04
N SER A 54 -17.81 -15.50 -4.17
CA SER A 54 -18.03 -14.86 -5.47
C SER A 54 -16.80 -14.04 -5.88
N VAL A 55 -16.45 -14.12 -7.17
CA VAL A 55 -15.31 -13.40 -7.77
C VAL A 55 -15.79 -12.43 -8.84
N PHE A 56 -15.22 -11.23 -8.87
CA PHE A 56 -15.50 -10.22 -9.88
C PHE A 56 -14.21 -9.61 -10.42
N ASP A 57 -14.14 -9.44 -11.73
CA ASP A 57 -13.16 -8.58 -12.39
C ASP A 57 -13.68 -7.15 -12.34
N VAL A 58 -12.99 -6.29 -11.60
CA VAL A 58 -13.35 -4.89 -11.40
C VAL A 58 -12.42 -4.00 -12.19
N THR A 59 -12.99 -2.99 -12.85
CA THR A 59 -12.23 -1.92 -13.48
C THR A 59 -12.49 -0.61 -12.74
N ILE A 60 -11.44 -0.03 -12.19
CA ILE A 60 -11.44 1.19 -11.38
C ILE A 60 -11.03 2.37 -12.27
N PRO A 61 -11.66 3.54 -12.17
CA PRO A 61 -11.14 4.76 -12.80
C PRO A 61 -9.90 5.24 -12.02
N GLY A 62 -8.73 5.10 -12.59
CA GLY A 62 -7.46 5.53 -12.03
C GLY A 62 -7.12 6.99 -12.34
N PHE A 63 -5.82 7.30 -12.36
CA PHE A 63 -5.31 8.62 -12.73
C PHE A 63 -5.82 9.01 -14.13
N GLU A 64 -6.33 10.23 -14.27
CA GLU A 64 -6.97 10.75 -15.51
C GLU A 64 -8.09 9.85 -16.07
N GLY A 65 -8.70 9.03 -15.23
CA GLY A 65 -9.78 8.10 -15.61
C GLY A 65 -9.30 6.84 -16.34
N GLU A 66 -7.99 6.62 -16.45
CA GLU A 66 -7.44 5.41 -17.06
C GLU A 66 -7.85 4.14 -16.28
N PRO A 67 -8.12 3.01 -16.97
CA PRO A 67 -8.61 1.81 -16.33
C PRO A 67 -7.51 1.13 -15.49
N VAL A 68 -7.82 0.86 -14.23
CA VAL A 68 -7.02 0.02 -13.33
C VAL A 68 -7.80 -1.23 -13.01
N LYS A 69 -7.19 -2.39 -13.18
CA LYS A 69 -7.81 -3.67 -12.92
C LYS A 69 -7.69 -4.08 -11.46
N ALA A 70 -8.71 -4.76 -10.95
CA ALA A 70 -8.70 -5.33 -9.61
C ALA A 70 -9.49 -6.64 -9.58
N TRP A 71 -9.14 -7.53 -8.64
CA TRP A 71 -10.00 -8.64 -8.26
C TRP A 71 -10.83 -8.25 -7.04
N PHE A 72 -12.14 -8.46 -7.11
CA PHE A 72 -13.02 -8.34 -5.96
C PHE A 72 -13.56 -9.73 -5.59
N LEU A 73 -13.20 -10.22 -4.42
CA LEU A 73 -13.69 -11.49 -3.87
C LEU A 73 -14.49 -11.20 -2.61
N ARG A 74 -15.64 -11.83 -2.48
CA ARG A 74 -16.43 -11.72 -1.25
C ARG A 74 -17.05 -13.05 -0.87
N PRO A 75 -17.26 -13.31 0.43
CA PRO A 75 -18.02 -14.48 0.88
C PRO A 75 -19.46 -14.38 0.40
N GLU A 76 -20.02 -15.53 0.05
CA GLU A 76 -21.46 -15.71 -0.22
C GLU A 76 -22.23 -15.95 1.09
N ASN A 77 -23.56 -15.91 1.00
CA ASN A 77 -24.48 -16.28 2.09
C ASN A 77 -24.23 -15.51 3.41
N THR A 78 -23.76 -14.26 3.33
CA THR A 78 -23.59 -13.38 4.49
C THR A 78 -24.93 -12.80 4.94
N GLN A 79 -25.09 -12.53 6.24
CA GLN A 79 -26.30 -11.92 6.82
C GLN A 79 -26.35 -10.39 6.67
N GLY A 80 -25.57 -9.83 5.76
CA GLY A 80 -25.49 -8.38 5.54
C GLY A 80 -24.19 -7.98 4.89
N PRO A 81 -23.93 -6.65 4.77
CA PRO A 81 -22.67 -6.14 4.28
C PRO A 81 -21.49 -6.59 5.15
N VAL A 82 -20.36 -6.91 4.51
CA VAL A 82 -19.14 -7.38 5.18
C VAL A 82 -18.02 -6.32 5.14
N PRO A 83 -17.09 -6.30 6.11
CA PRO A 83 -15.92 -5.45 6.02
C PRO A 83 -15.09 -5.77 4.78
N LEU A 84 -14.41 -4.76 4.23
CA LEU A 84 -13.60 -4.89 3.03
C LEU A 84 -12.13 -4.57 3.33
N ILE A 85 -11.24 -5.41 2.83
CA ILE A 85 -9.81 -5.17 2.79
C ILE A 85 -9.44 -4.78 1.36
N VAL A 86 -8.83 -3.61 1.17
CA VAL A 86 -8.27 -3.17 -0.11
C VAL A 86 -6.77 -3.44 -0.06
N GLU A 87 -6.32 -4.37 -0.89
CA GLU A 87 -4.96 -4.89 -0.87
C GLU A 87 -4.16 -4.40 -2.08
N PHE A 88 -2.95 -3.88 -1.83
CA PHE A 88 -2.05 -3.36 -2.84
C PHE A 88 -0.81 -4.25 -2.98
N ALA A 89 -0.36 -4.45 -4.22
CA ALA A 89 0.72 -5.35 -4.56
C ALA A 89 2.11 -4.78 -4.20
N GLY A 90 3.04 -5.69 -3.86
CA GLY A 90 4.47 -5.38 -3.72
C GLY A 90 5.12 -5.03 -5.05
N TYR A 91 6.33 -4.45 -5.00
CA TYR A 91 7.07 -3.99 -6.19
C TYR A 91 7.31 -5.12 -7.19
N GLY A 92 6.95 -4.86 -8.44
CA GLY A 92 7.08 -5.80 -9.57
C GLY A 92 5.99 -6.86 -9.66
N GLY A 93 5.11 -6.98 -8.65
CA GLY A 93 3.93 -7.83 -8.69
C GLY A 93 2.71 -7.14 -9.28
N GLY A 94 1.70 -7.93 -9.63
CA GLY A 94 0.39 -7.47 -10.07
C GLY A 94 -0.73 -8.10 -9.24
N ARG A 95 -1.97 -7.95 -9.71
CA ARG A 95 -3.15 -8.52 -9.02
C ARG A 95 -3.19 -10.06 -9.02
N GLY A 96 -2.34 -10.72 -9.81
CA GLY A 96 -2.27 -12.18 -9.92
C GLY A 96 -3.58 -12.83 -10.34
N LEU A 97 -3.80 -14.04 -9.83
CA LEU A 97 -5.03 -14.82 -10.05
C LEU A 97 -5.91 -14.81 -8.79
N PRO A 98 -7.25 -14.94 -8.92
CA PRO A 98 -8.16 -14.97 -7.77
C PRO A 98 -7.82 -16.03 -6.72
N GLU A 99 -7.23 -17.17 -7.15
CA GLU A 99 -6.78 -18.28 -6.31
C GLU A 99 -5.77 -17.86 -5.23
N GLU A 100 -5.03 -16.80 -5.46
CA GLU A 100 -4.01 -16.30 -4.53
C GLU A 100 -4.60 -15.50 -3.36
N HIS A 101 -5.90 -15.13 -3.42
CA HIS A 101 -6.53 -14.16 -2.52
C HIS A 101 -7.70 -14.72 -1.68
N LEU A 102 -7.73 -16.03 -1.45
CA LEU A 102 -8.84 -16.72 -0.77
C LEU A 102 -8.84 -16.54 0.75
N THR A 103 -7.76 -16.09 1.35
CA THR A 103 -7.61 -16.03 2.82
C THR A 103 -8.66 -15.14 3.47
N TRP A 104 -8.78 -13.89 3.05
CA TRP A 104 -9.72 -12.96 3.64
C TRP A 104 -11.19 -13.35 3.42
N PRO A 105 -11.61 -13.77 2.20
CA PRO A 105 -12.97 -14.26 1.99
C PRO A 105 -13.33 -15.48 2.85
N THR A 106 -12.40 -16.40 3.10
CA THR A 106 -12.65 -17.55 3.99
C THR A 106 -12.77 -17.16 5.47
N LEU A 107 -12.27 -15.98 5.85
CA LEU A 107 -12.40 -15.42 7.19
C LEU A 107 -13.62 -14.49 7.34
N GLY A 108 -14.44 -14.34 6.29
CA GLY A 108 -15.68 -13.54 6.33
C GLY A 108 -15.51 -12.07 5.91
N TYR A 109 -14.35 -11.68 5.38
CA TYR A 109 -14.08 -10.35 4.83
C TYR A 109 -14.20 -10.36 3.31
N ALA A 110 -14.63 -9.26 2.71
CA ALA A 110 -14.38 -9.05 1.29
C ALA A 110 -12.94 -8.59 1.08
N VAL A 111 -12.39 -8.83 -0.11
CA VAL A 111 -11.08 -8.29 -0.50
C VAL A 111 -11.16 -7.69 -1.91
N LEU A 112 -10.56 -6.51 -2.08
CA LEU A 112 -10.31 -5.88 -3.37
C LEU A 112 -8.80 -5.83 -3.59
N VAL A 113 -8.29 -6.67 -4.47
CA VAL A 113 -6.85 -6.73 -4.81
C VAL A 113 -6.60 -5.84 -6.01
N VAL A 114 -5.94 -4.72 -5.77
CA VAL A 114 -5.73 -3.69 -6.77
C VAL A 114 -4.42 -3.93 -7.52
N ASP A 115 -4.50 -3.94 -8.82
CA ASP A 115 -3.33 -4.04 -9.68
C ASP A 115 -2.48 -2.76 -9.64
N THR A 116 -1.20 -2.87 -9.90
CA THR A 116 -0.31 -1.71 -9.98
C THR A 116 0.06 -1.44 -11.43
N ARG A 117 -0.32 -0.26 -11.95
CA ARG A 117 -0.11 0.11 -13.35
C ARG A 117 1.32 -0.14 -13.84
N GLY A 118 1.45 -0.82 -14.98
CA GLY A 118 2.72 -1.13 -15.61
C GLY A 118 3.58 -2.18 -14.92
N GLN A 119 3.20 -2.64 -13.72
CA GLN A 119 3.88 -3.71 -12.98
C GLN A 119 3.25 -5.09 -13.26
N GLY A 120 3.73 -6.14 -12.61
CA GLY A 120 3.24 -7.51 -12.81
C GLY A 120 4.15 -8.39 -13.65
N GLY A 121 5.37 -7.92 -13.99
CA GLY A 121 6.30 -8.68 -14.84
C GLY A 121 7.44 -9.39 -14.09
N GLN A 122 7.50 -9.33 -12.75
CA GLN A 122 8.64 -9.85 -12.00
C GLN A 122 8.34 -11.10 -11.17
N TRP A 123 7.16 -11.19 -10.58
CA TRP A 123 6.78 -12.30 -9.71
C TRP A 123 5.26 -12.41 -9.63
N GLY A 124 4.77 -13.50 -9.02
CA GLY A 124 3.35 -13.82 -8.94
C GLY A 124 2.80 -14.27 -10.30
N SER A 125 1.51 -14.10 -10.50
CA SER A 125 0.79 -14.55 -11.70
C SER A 125 0.42 -13.43 -12.66
N GLY A 126 1.12 -12.29 -12.57
CA GLY A 126 0.99 -11.19 -13.52
C GLY A 126 0.11 -10.03 -13.09
N GLY A 127 -0.04 -9.07 -13.99
CA GLY A 127 -0.90 -7.90 -13.87
C GLY A 127 -1.52 -7.55 -15.22
N ASP A 128 -2.65 -6.83 -15.20
CA ASP A 128 -3.44 -6.51 -16.39
C ASP A 128 -3.64 -4.99 -16.59
N THR A 129 -2.96 -4.17 -15.77
CA THR A 129 -3.05 -2.71 -15.86
C THR A 129 -1.84 -2.15 -16.56
N VAL A 130 -2.05 -1.49 -17.70
CA VAL A 130 -0.99 -0.76 -18.42
C VAL A 130 -0.71 0.57 -17.73
N ASP A 131 0.53 1.10 -17.84
CA ASP A 131 0.83 2.49 -17.51
C ASP A 131 0.56 3.39 -18.72
N SER A 132 0.36 4.69 -18.49
CA SER A 132 0.11 5.66 -19.57
C SER A 132 1.17 5.61 -20.64
N GLY A 133 0.74 5.57 -21.90
CA GLY A 133 1.62 5.46 -23.06
C GLY A 133 1.84 4.03 -23.55
N PRO A 134 2.79 3.80 -24.46
CA PRO A 134 2.94 2.51 -25.15
C PRO A 134 3.67 1.43 -24.34
N THR A 135 3.56 1.45 -23.01
CA THR A 135 4.32 0.56 -22.13
C THR A 135 3.41 -0.50 -21.51
N GLY A 136 3.54 -1.74 -21.97
CA GLY A 136 2.99 -2.90 -21.27
C GLY A 136 3.72 -3.19 -19.95
N PRO A 137 3.39 -4.33 -19.29
CA PRO A 137 4.07 -4.79 -18.09
C PRO A 137 5.58 -4.81 -18.30
N SER A 138 6.32 -4.20 -17.38
CA SER A 138 7.77 -4.17 -17.47
C SER A 138 8.38 -4.56 -16.13
N SER A 139 9.64 -4.96 -16.14
CA SER A 139 10.42 -5.26 -14.96
C SER A 139 11.40 -4.14 -14.70
N ASN A 140 11.48 -3.65 -13.44
CA ASN A 140 12.40 -2.64 -12.93
C ASN A 140 12.31 -1.22 -13.52
N GLY A 141 12.88 -0.25 -12.85
CA GLY A 141 12.97 1.14 -13.27
C GLY A 141 11.77 2.01 -12.88
N PHE A 142 10.83 1.50 -12.07
CA PHE A 142 9.67 2.30 -11.64
C PHE A 142 10.03 3.37 -10.63
N MET A 143 11.11 3.17 -9.85
CA MET A 143 11.56 4.15 -8.86
C MET A 143 12.10 5.44 -9.49
N THR A 144 12.50 5.40 -10.75
CA THR A 144 13.13 6.54 -11.42
C THR A 144 12.32 7.11 -12.59
N ARG A 145 11.14 6.55 -12.88
CA ARG A 145 10.28 7.07 -13.96
C ARG A 145 9.74 8.46 -13.64
N GLY A 146 10.21 9.46 -14.38
CA GLY A 146 9.81 10.86 -14.21
C GLY A 146 10.26 11.48 -12.89
N ILE A 147 11.32 10.94 -12.25
CA ILE A 147 11.79 11.31 -10.92
C ILE A 147 12.28 12.76 -10.80
N GLN A 148 12.48 13.45 -11.92
CA GLN A 148 12.94 14.84 -11.94
C GLN A 148 11.85 15.85 -11.53
N SER A 149 10.57 15.44 -11.49
CA SER A 149 9.47 16.34 -11.12
C SER A 149 8.33 15.55 -10.45
N PRO A 150 7.71 16.08 -9.39
CA PRO A 150 6.58 15.43 -8.74
C PRO A 150 5.39 15.26 -9.69
N GLU A 151 5.19 16.16 -10.67
CA GLU A 151 4.11 16.08 -11.67
C GLU A 151 4.24 14.89 -12.60
N THR A 152 5.48 14.50 -12.95
CA THR A 152 5.77 13.42 -13.90
C THR A 152 6.11 12.09 -13.22
N TYR A 153 6.37 12.12 -11.92
CA TYR A 153 6.81 10.94 -11.20
C TYR A 153 5.76 9.82 -11.23
N TYR A 154 6.19 8.62 -11.49
CA TYR A 154 5.35 7.42 -11.63
C TYR A 154 4.39 7.21 -10.44
N TYR A 155 4.87 7.42 -9.22
CA TYR A 155 4.04 7.22 -8.02
C TYR A 155 2.95 8.27 -7.83
N ARG A 156 2.96 9.41 -8.54
CA ARG A 156 1.81 10.31 -8.61
C ARG A 156 0.58 9.58 -9.13
N ARG A 157 0.77 8.82 -10.22
CA ARG A 157 -0.31 8.02 -10.82
C ARG A 157 -0.72 6.85 -9.91
N VAL A 158 0.24 6.10 -9.39
CA VAL A 158 -0.02 4.93 -8.53
C VAL A 158 -0.76 5.32 -7.25
N PHE A 159 -0.38 6.40 -6.58
CA PHE A 159 -1.04 6.83 -5.35
C PHE A 159 -2.45 7.39 -5.62
N THR A 160 -2.64 8.04 -6.77
CA THR A 160 -3.97 8.46 -7.23
C THR A 160 -4.86 7.26 -7.52
N ASP A 161 -4.36 6.25 -8.23
CA ASP A 161 -5.07 4.99 -8.47
C ASP A 161 -5.52 4.34 -7.16
N ALA A 162 -4.63 4.29 -6.19
CA ALA A 162 -4.91 3.69 -4.90
C ALA A 162 -5.95 4.46 -4.09
N ALA A 163 -5.91 5.79 -4.10
CA ALA A 163 -6.95 6.63 -3.48
C ALA A 163 -8.30 6.46 -4.19
N ASN A 164 -8.31 6.32 -5.52
CA ASN A 164 -9.50 6.03 -6.30
C ASN A 164 -10.03 4.61 -6.04
N ALA A 165 -9.15 3.64 -5.81
CA ALA A 165 -9.54 2.29 -5.42
C ALA A 165 -10.30 2.28 -4.08
N LEU A 166 -9.87 3.06 -3.07
CA LEU A 166 -10.61 3.20 -1.81
C LEU A 166 -11.99 3.85 -2.01
N ALA A 167 -12.10 4.87 -2.87
CA ALA A 167 -13.38 5.49 -3.20
C ALA A 167 -14.33 4.51 -3.92
N THR A 168 -13.82 3.74 -4.88
CA THR A 168 -14.56 2.70 -5.60
C THR A 168 -14.97 1.54 -4.69
N ALA A 169 -14.08 1.13 -3.79
CA ALA A 169 -14.29 0.03 -2.85
C ALA A 169 -15.57 0.21 -2.01
N ARG A 170 -15.86 1.45 -1.59
CA ARG A 170 -17.07 1.78 -0.82
C ARG A 170 -18.38 1.63 -1.61
N GLN A 171 -18.30 1.51 -2.92
CA GLN A 171 -19.45 1.39 -3.81
C GLN A 171 -19.67 -0.04 -4.31
N LEU A 172 -18.82 -0.98 -3.91
CA LEU A 172 -18.94 -2.39 -4.29
C LEU A 172 -20.13 -3.07 -3.58
N PRO A 173 -20.82 -4.00 -4.24
CA PRO A 173 -22.01 -4.63 -3.68
C PRO A 173 -21.69 -5.52 -2.47
N GLY A 174 -22.49 -5.40 -1.41
CA GLY A 174 -22.37 -6.23 -0.20
C GLY A 174 -21.22 -5.87 0.72
N VAL A 175 -20.61 -4.70 0.54
CA VAL A 175 -19.55 -4.14 1.39
C VAL A 175 -20.13 -3.20 2.44
N ASP A 176 -19.66 -3.29 3.68
CA ASP A 176 -19.87 -2.27 4.70
C ASP A 176 -18.88 -1.11 4.45
N HIS A 177 -19.36 -0.05 3.83
CA HIS A 177 -18.56 1.11 3.44
C HIS A 177 -17.90 1.85 4.62
N SER A 178 -18.38 1.62 5.85
CA SER A 178 -17.77 2.17 7.08
C SER A 178 -16.61 1.30 7.59
N LYS A 179 -16.42 0.09 7.05
CA LYS A 179 -15.43 -0.89 7.49
C LYS A 179 -14.45 -1.25 6.37
N VAL A 180 -13.85 -0.24 5.75
CA VAL A 180 -12.84 -0.39 4.71
C VAL A 180 -11.45 -0.25 5.32
N VAL A 181 -10.58 -1.24 5.10
CA VAL A 181 -9.19 -1.28 5.58
C VAL A 181 -8.25 -1.30 4.39
N ALA A 182 -7.26 -0.41 4.38
CA ALA A 182 -6.17 -0.44 3.40
C ALA A 182 -5.06 -1.39 3.88
N SER A 183 -4.56 -2.24 3.00
CA SER A 183 -3.56 -3.27 3.35
C SER A 183 -2.50 -3.43 2.27
N GLY A 184 -1.31 -3.87 2.67
CA GLY A 184 -0.27 -4.29 1.76
C GLY A 184 1.03 -4.68 2.44
N GLY A 185 1.93 -5.25 1.65
CA GLY A 185 3.30 -5.55 2.04
C GLY A 185 4.30 -4.81 1.16
N SER A 186 5.43 -4.38 1.72
CA SER A 186 6.49 -3.69 0.98
C SER A 186 5.96 -2.44 0.23
N GLN A 187 6.08 -2.39 -1.10
CA GLN A 187 5.47 -1.32 -1.91
C GLN A 187 3.98 -1.19 -1.63
N GLY A 188 3.25 -2.31 -1.54
CA GLY A 188 1.83 -2.29 -1.24
C GLY A 188 1.51 -1.62 0.09
N ALA A 189 2.36 -1.75 1.10
CA ALA A 189 2.21 -1.06 2.38
C ALA A 189 2.46 0.46 2.24
N GLY A 190 3.47 0.87 1.49
CA GLY A 190 3.70 2.29 1.16
C GLY A 190 2.52 2.90 0.41
N ILE A 191 1.96 2.15 -0.56
CA ILE A 191 0.75 2.54 -1.31
C ILE A 191 -0.47 2.61 -0.36
N ALA A 192 -0.65 1.65 0.55
CA ALA A 192 -1.75 1.65 1.51
C ALA A 192 -1.70 2.87 2.45
N LEU A 193 -0.52 3.25 2.91
CA LEU A 193 -0.30 4.48 3.68
C LEU A 193 -0.66 5.72 2.85
N ALA A 194 -0.16 5.81 1.62
CA ALA A 194 -0.46 6.93 0.72
C ALA A 194 -1.96 7.02 0.42
N ALA A 195 -2.58 5.90 0.02
CA ALA A 195 -4.01 5.85 -0.26
C ALA A 195 -4.85 6.32 0.94
N SER A 196 -4.51 5.88 2.15
CA SER A 196 -5.23 6.24 3.37
C SER A 196 -5.11 7.72 3.72
N ALA A 197 -3.93 8.31 3.56
CA ALA A 197 -3.70 9.74 3.75
C ALA A 197 -4.47 10.59 2.72
N LEU A 198 -4.43 10.19 1.45
CA LEU A 198 -5.10 10.87 0.35
C LEU A 198 -6.62 10.69 0.39
N ASP A 199 -7.10 9.53 0.83
CA ASP A 199 -8.53 9.29 1.07
C ASP A 199 -9.07 10.21 2.17
N LYS A 200 -8.34 10.37 3.28
CA LYS A 200 -8.70 11.32 4.33
C LYS A 200 -8.68 12.77 3.83
N LEU A 201 -7.71 13.15 3.01
CA LEU A 201 -7.64 14.49 2.41
C LEU A 201 -8.88 14.78 1.54
N ARG A 202 -9.37 13.76 0.80
CA ARG A 202 -10.57 13.85 -0.05
C ARG A 202 -11.88 13.76 0.75
N ASN A 203 -11.94 12.85 1.75
CA ASN A 203 -13.14 12.51 2.51
C ASN A 203 -12.86 12.53 4.03
N PRO A 204 -12.67 13.71 4.63
CA PRO A 204 -12.26 13.79 6.05
C PRO A 204 -13.32 13.24 7.02
N GLU A 205 -14.60 13.19 6.62
CA GLU A 205 -15.68 12.65 7.46
C GLU A 205 -15.78 11.12 7.43
N PHE A 206 -15.25 10.48 6.41
CA PHE A 206 -15.34 9.02 6.22
C PHE A 206 -13.99 8.43 5.77
N PRO A 207 -12.93 8.55 6.59
CA PRO A 207 -11.64 7.94 6.27
C PRO A 207 -11.73 6.41 6.32
N VAL A 208 -10.67 5.73 5.90
CA VAL A 208 -10.55 4.27 6.10
C VAL A 208 -10.69 3.91 7.59
N ALA A 209 -11.27 2.74 7.87
CA ALA A 209 -11.46 2.25 9.23
C ALA A 209 -10.14 1.78 9.88
N GLY A 210 -9.14 1.43 9.07
CA GLY A 210 -7.83 1.00 9.55
C GLY A 210 -6.81 0.80 8.43
N VAL A 211 -5.55 0.62 8.81
CA VAL A 211 -4.44 0.36 7.89
C VAL A 211 -3.60 -0.81 8.38
N MET A 212 -3.28 -1.74 7.50
CA MET A 212 -2.34 -2.84 7.74
C MET A 212 -1.12 -2.68 6.83
N ALA A 213 0.00 -2.24 7.38
CA ALA A 213 1.23 -1.92 6.65
C ALA A 213 2.38 -2.85 7.05
N ASN A 214 2.60 -3.91 6.25
CA ASN A 214 3.70 -4.85 6.50
C ASN A 214 4.98 -4.37 5.81
N VAL A 215 6.06 -4.19 6.57
CA VAL A 215 7.39 -3.77 6.07
C VAL A 215 7.32 -2.68 5.01
N PRO A 216 6.69 -1.50 5.29
CA PRO A 216 6.42 -0.49 4.27
C PRO A 216 7.69 -0.03 3.55
N PHE A 217 7.67 -0.14 2.22
CA PHE A 217 8.60 0.46 1.28
C PHE A 217 8.17 1.91 0.96
N LEU A 218 8.92 2.67 0.21
CA LEU A 218 8.68 4.10 -0.11
C LEU A 218 8.74 5.01 1.13
N SER A 219 9.51 4.64 2.13
CA SER A 219 9.58 5.31 3.42
C SER A 219 10.98 5.78 3.74
N ASN A 220 11.13 7.04 4.15
CA ASN A 220 12.38 7.66 4.53
C ASN A 220 13.49 7.42 3.48
N PHE A 221 13.26 7.91 2.26
CA PHE A 221 14.08 7.61 1.08
C PHE A 221 15.57 7.90 1.27
N GLU A 222 15.92 9.06 1.82
CA GLU A 222 17.33 9.42 2.01
C GLU A 222 18.08 8.41 2.88
N ARG A 223 17.41 7.94 3.96
CA ARG A 223 18.01 6.92 4.83
C ARG A 223 18.05 5.56 4.13
N ALA A 224 16.98 5.19 3.44
CA ALA A 224 16.88 3.90 2.78
C ALA A 224 18.00 3.71 1.75
N VAL A 225 18.22 4.67 0.86
CA VAL A 225 19.29 4.59 -0.17
C VAL A 225 20.69 4.60 0.42
N GLY A 226 20.85 5.07 1.64
CA GLY A 226 22.13 5.06 2.37
C GLY A 226 22.40 3.76 3.14
N LEU A 227 21.36 2.94 3.39
CA LEU A 227 21.47 1.72 4.20
C LEU A 227 21.45 0.42 3.39
N THR A 228 20.70 0.38 2.29
CA THR A 228 20.55 -0.85 1.51
C THR A 228 21.11 -0.70 0.11
N GLY A 229 21.91 -1.70 -0.33
CA GLY A 229 22.30 -1.90 -1.73
C GLY A 229 21.31 -2.79 -2.49
N GLY A 230 20.14 -3.06 -1.93
CA GLY A 230 19.12 -3.91 -2.54
C GLY A 230 18.13 -3.12 -3.42
N TYR A 231 17.66 -3.78 -4.49
CA TYR A 231 16.53 -3.26 -5.25
C TYR A 231 15.24 -3.38 -4.45
N PRO A 232 14.29 -2.42 -4.61
CA PRO A 232 14.25 -1.35 -5.61
C PRO A 232 14.93 -0.01 -5.22
N TYR A 233 15.35 0.22 -3.99
CA TYR A 233 16.01 1.48 -3.61
C TYR A 233 17.31 1.72 -4.41
N GLN A 234 18.01 0.65 -4.80
CA GLN A 234 19.22 0.74 -5.60
C GLN A 234 18.98 1.44 -6.97
N GLU A 235 17.77 1.41 -7.54
CA GLU A 235 17.45 2.14 -8.78
C GLU A 235 17.70 3.65 -8.64
N ILE A 236 17.39 4.22 -7.47
CA ILE A 236 17.63 5.64 -7.17
C ILE A 236 19.14 5.91 -7.08
N VAL A 237 19.88 5.02 -6.42
CA VAL A 237 21.33 5.14 -6.29
C VAL A 237 22.01 5.07 -7.66
N ASP A 238 21.62 4.09 -8.49
CA ASP A 238 22.15 3.91 -9.84
C ASP A 238 21.87 5.14 -10.72
N PHE A 239 20.66 5.70 -10.63
CA PHE A 239 20.27 6.92 -11.33
C PHE A 239 21.15 8.10 -10.91
N LEU A 240 21.33 8.34 -9.61
CA LEU A 240 22.11 9.45 -9.06
C LEU A 240 23.61 9.27 -9.27
N ALA A 241 24.10 8.03 -9.38
CA ALA A 241 25.50 7.77 -9.73
C ALA A 241 25.88 8.28 -11.10
N VAL A 242 24.90 8.38 -12.01
CA VAL A 242 25.06 8.95 -13.36
C VAL A 242 24.69 10.44 -13.39
N ASN A 243 23.58 10.80 -12.75
CA ASN A 243 23.01 12.16 -12.74
C ASN A 243 23.39 12.90 -11.44
N ARG A 244 24.68 13.16 -11.26
CA ARG A 244 25.27 13.62 -9.98
C ARG A 244 24.83 15.01 -9.54
N ASP A 245 24.38 15.84 -10.48
CA ASP A 245 23.89 17.20 -10.28
C ASP A 245 22.40 17.28 -9.94
N GLN A 246 21.69 16.12 -9.96
CA GLN A 246 20.25 16.06 -9.72
C GLN A 246 19.86 15.56 -8.30
N VAL A 247 20.82 15.41 -7.40
CA VAL A 247 20.58 14.82 -6.06
C VAL A 247 19.48 15.57 -5.31
N ASP A 248 19.61 16.88 -5.18
CA ASP A 248 18.63 17.69 -4.45
C ASP A 248 17.25 17.65 -5.14
N GLN A 249 17.21 17.77 -6.47
CA GLN A 249 15.99 17.72 -7.25
C GLN A 249 15.24 16.37 -7.08
N VAL A 250 15.98 15.26 -7.09
CA VAL A 250 15.41 13.93 -6.93
C VAL A 250 14.80 13.76 -5.53
N PHE A 251 15.51 14.15 -4.47
CA PHE A 251 14.96 14.05 -3.11
C PHE A 251 13.87 15.07 -2.85
N ASP A 252 13.88 16.22 -3.51
CA ASP A 252 12.75 17.16 -3.51
C ASP A 252 11.48 16.49 -4.10
N THR A 253 11.61 15.85 -5.26
CA THR A 253 10.51 15.06 -5.85
C THR A 253 10.05 13.95 -4.91
N LEU A 254 10.96 13.11 -4.42
CA LEU A 254 10.63 11.96 -3.57
C LEU A 254 9.93 12.36 -2.26
N SER A 255 10.18 13.58 -1.76
CA SER A 255 9.58 14.07 -0.52
C SER A 255 8.04 14.21 -0.59
N TYR A 256 7.46 14.39 -1.78
CA TYR A 256 6.00 14.36 -2.00
C TYR A 256 5.41 12.96 -1.88
N PHE A 257 6.24 11.92 -2.01
CA PHE A 257 5.83 10.51 -2.09
C PHE A 257 6.33 9.67 -0.92
N ASP A 258 7.03 10.30 0.04
CA ASP A 258 7.55 9.58 1.20
C ASP A 258 6.41 9.12 2.13
N ALA A 259 6.36 7.82 2.39
CA ALA A 259 5.35 7.22 3.25
C ALA A 259 5.36 7.77 4.69
N VAL A 260 6.48 8.34 5.16
CA VAL A 260 6.52 9.05 6.45
C VAL A 260 5.64 10.30 6.41
N ASN A 261 5.69 11.07 5.32
CA ASN A 261 4.85 12.26 5.15
C ASN A 261 3.37 11.89 5.00
N MET A 262 3.07 10.75 4.38
CA MET A 262 1.70 10.20 4.34
C MET A 262 1.25 9.75 5.73
N ALA A 263 2.09 9.02 6.47
CA ALA A 263 1.78 8.51 7.81
C ALA A 263 1.39 9.62 8.80
N LYS A 264 2.04 10.78 8.75
CA LYS A 264 1.70 11.97 9.56
C LYS A 264 0.23 12.40 9.43
N ARG A 265 -0.45 12.01 8.35
CA ARG A 265 -1.81 12.42 7.99
C ARG A 265 -2.87 11.34 8.23
N ILE A 266 -2.49 10.19 8.76
CA ILE A 266 -3.38 9.06 9.01
C ILE A 266 -3.77 9.05 10.50
N ASP A 267 -5.05 9.22 10.80
CA ASP A 267 -5.59 9.11 12.16
C ASP A 267 -6.25 7.74 12.43
N ALA A 268 -6.44 6.93 11.38
CA ALA A 268 -7.04 5.61 11.51
C ALA A 268 -6.12 4.66 12.31
N PRO A 269 -6.70 3.75 13.11
CA PRO A 269 -5.95 2.68 13.74
C PRO A 269 -5.09 1.93 12.72
N SER A 270 -3.83 1.70 13.06
CA SER A 270 -2.86 1.14 12.12
C SER A 270 -2.05 0.01 12.74
N GLN A 271 -1.87 -1.07 11.99
CA GLN A 271 -1.02 -2.19 12.38
C GLN A 271 0.15 -2.32 11.41
N PHE A 272 1.35 -2.37 11.96
CA PHE A 272 2.60 -2.55 11.22
C PHE A 272 3.26 -3.88 11.55
N SER A 273 4.16 -4.30 10.67
CA SER A 273 5.14 -5.35 10.99
C SER A 273 6.52 -4.97 10.46
N VAL A 274 7.56 -5.50 11.11
CA VAL A 274 8.96 -5.27 10.76
C VAL A 274 9.81 -6.50 11.01
N GLY A 275 10.66 -6.86 10.04
CA GLY A 275 11.74 -7.83 10.23
C GLY A 275 13.05 -7.09 10.56
N LEU A 276 13.70 -7.40 11.70
CA LEU A 276 14.92 -6.68 12.07
C LEU A 276 16.15 -7.03 11.20
N MET A 277 16.03 -8.05 10.35
CA MET A 277 17.06 -8.44 9.39
C MET A 277 16.68 -8.10 7.94
N ASP A 278 15.64 -7.29 7.75
CA ASP A 278 15.15 -6.88 6.43
C ASP A 278 16.10 -5.89 5.76
N GLN A 279 16.69 -6.30 4.64
CA GLN A 279 17.61 -5.50 3.83
C GLN A 279 16.95 -4.83 2.62
N ILE A 280 15.68 -5.09 2.39
CA ILE A 280 14.89 -4.45 1.32
C ILE A 280 14.25 -3.18 1.86
N THR A 281 13.57 -3.29 3.01
CA THR A 281 13.00 -2.16 3.75
C THR A 281 13.65 -2.11 5.14
N PRO A 282 14.77 -1.38 5.29
CA PRO A 282 15.52 -1.33 6.54
C PRO A 282 14.63 -1.00 7.73
N PRO A 283 14.79 -1.67 8.89
CA PRO A 283 13.93 -1.49 10.06
C PRO A 283 13.69 -0.03 10.45
N SER A 284 14.70 0.82 10.40
CA SER A 284 14.54 2.24 10.73
C SER A 284 13.61 2.99 9.78
N THR A 285 13.49 2.57 8.51
CA THR A 285 12.56 3.20 7.57
C THR A 285 11.11 2.79 7.86
N VAL A 286 10.89 1.55 8.31
CA VAL A 286 9.60 1.06 8.77
C VAL A 286 9.17 1.78 10.05
N PHE A 287 10.06 1.86 11.04
CA PHE A 287 9.80 2.58 12.29
C PHE A 287 9.60 4.08 12.07
N ALA A 288 10.27 4.69 11.09
CA ALA A 288 10.05 6.08 10.74
C ALA A 288 8.57 6.32 10.35
N ALA A 289 7.98 5.49 9.48
CA ALA A 289 6.57 5.62 9.13
C ALA A 289 5.66 5.32 10.34
N HIS A 290 5.91 4.20 11.07
CA HIS A 290 5.12 3.83 12.24
C HIS A 290 5.12 4.92 13.32
N ASN A 291 6.28 5.44 13.70
CA ASN A 291 6.39 6.41 14.79
C ASN A 291 5.80 7.79 14.44
N TRP A 292 5.57 8.06 13.14
CA TRP A 292 4.91 9.28 12.67
C TRP A 292 3.41 9.14 12.40
N ILE A 293 2.82 7.94 12.54
CA ILE A 293 1.35 7.78 12.43
C ILE A 293 0.66 8.75 13.39
N GLY A 294 -0.37 9.43 12.89
CA GLY A 294 -1.15 10.38 13.66
C GLY A 294 -2.15 9.73 14.62
N GLY A 295 -2.64 8.54 14.29
CA GLY A 295 -3.60 7.76 15.07
C GLY A 295 -2.99 6.66 15.94
N PRO A 296 -3.84 5.84 16.59
CA PRO A 296 -3.39 4.67 17.34
C PRO A 296 -2.65 3.68 16.43
N SER A 297 -1.49 3.20 16.86
CA SER A 297 -0.71 2.24 16.06
C SER A 297 -0.04 1.17 16.92
N GLU A 298 0.09 -0.02 16.35
CA GLU A 298 0.88 -1.12 16.91
C GLU A 298 1.83 -1.68 15.86
N ILE A 299 2.99 -2.21 16.28
CA ILE A 299 3.99 -2.81 15.40
C ILE A 299 4.44 -4.16 15.93
N GLU A 300 4.29 -5.21 15.13
CA GLU A 300 4.82 -6.53 15.40
C GLU A 300 6.28 -6.60 14.92
N VAL A 301 7.16 -6.99 15.84
CA VAL A 301 8.60 -7.05 15.58
C VAL A 301 9.04 -8.51 15.47
N TYR A 302 9.65 -8.85 14.33
CA TYR A 302 10.21 -10.18 14.05
C TYR A 302 11.75 -10.12 14.06
N PRO A 303 12.40 -10.49 15.20
CA PRO A 303 13.82 -10.19 15.39
C PRO A 303 14.77 -10.89 14.42
N PHE A 304 14.39 -12.07 13.93
CA PHE A 304 15.25 -12.92 13.09
C PHE A 304 14.73 -13.09 11.67
N ASN A 305 13.71 -12.30 11.28
CA ASN A 305 13.08 -12.36 9.99
C ASN A 305 13.55 -11.18 9.09
N GLY A 306 13.43 -11.39 7.79
CA GLY A 306 13.73 -10.40 6.77
C GLY A 306 12.46 -9.79 6.17
N HIS A 307 12.43 -9.68 4.85
CA HIS A 307 11.37 -9.02 4.09
C HIS A 307 10.03 -9.76 4.09
N GLU A 308 10.00 -11.02 4.47
CA GLU A 308 8.76 -11.81 4.61
C GLU A 308 7.89 -11.37 5.80
N SER A 309 8.42 -10.52 6.70
CA SER A 309 7.64 -9.80 7.71
C SER A 309 6.77 -10.69 8.63
N GLY A 310 7.28 -11.89 8.97
CA GLY A 310 6.56 -12.85 9.81
C GLY A 310 5.53 -13.73 9.07
N GLY A 311 5.29 -13.49 7.77
CA GLY A 311 4.48 -14.35 6.91
C GLY A 311 3.13 -14.71 7.49
N THR A 312 2.80 -16.01 7.59
CA THR A 312 1.52 -16.49 8.12
C THR A 312 1.29 -16.15 9.61
N TYR A 313 2.36 -15.96 10.40
CA TYR A 313 2.22 -15.49 11.79
C TYR A 313 1.69 -14.06 11.85
N GLN A 314 2.16 -13.20 10.95
CA GLN A 314 1.65 -11.83 10.82
C GLN A 314 0.17 -11.82 10.39
N LEU A 315 -0.23 -12.70 9.47
CA LEU A 315 -1.63 -12.83 9.07
C LEU A 315 -2.56 -13.17 10.26
N ARG A 316 -2.10 -14.05 11.19
CA ARG A 316 -2.86 -14.31 12.42
C ARG A 316 -3.02 -13.06 13.28
N LYS A 317 -1.95 -12.27 13.42
CA LYS A 317 -1.99 -10.99 14.15
C LYS A 317 -2.95 -10.00 13.51
N GLN A 318 -2.94 -9.90 12.18
CA GLN A 318 -3.87 -9.04 11.43
C GLN A 318 -5.32 -9.48 11.60
N ARG A 319 -5.60 -10.79 11.53
CA ARG A 319 -6.94 -11.32 11.80
C ARG A 319 -7.44 -10.94 13.20
N ASP A 320 -6.61 -11.13 14.22
CA ASP A 320 -6.96 -10.84 15.59
C ASP A 320 -7.13 -9.32 15.82
N TRP A 321 -6.32 -8.50 15.14
CA TRP A 321 -6.43 -7.05 15.13
C TRP A 321 -7.75 -6.58 14.47
N LEU A 322 -8.10 -7.12 13.31
CA LEU A 322 -9.38 -6.85 12.65
C LEU A 322 -10.57 -7.26 13.53
N GLY A 323 -10.47 -8.38 14.24
CA GLY A 323 -11.47 -8.82 15.22
C GLY A 323 -11.69 -7.76 16.31
N ARG A 324 -10.62 -7.19 16.87
CA ARG A 324 -10.71 -6.09 17.84
C ARG A 324 -11.27 -4.81 17.22
N LEU A 325 -10.82 -4.48 16.01
CA LEU A 325 -11.22 -3.26 15.31
C LEU A 325 -12.72 -3.22 15.01
N PHE A 326 -13.32 -4.36 14.65
CA PHE A 326 -14.72 -4.44 14.23
C PHE A 326 -15.65 -5.05 15.28
N GLY A 327 -15.14 -5.34 16.48
CA GLY A 327 -15.94 -5.85 17.61
C GLY A 327 -16.44 -7.27 17.41
N SER A 328 -15.81 -8.08 16.55
CA SER A 328 -16.02 -9.51 16.51
C SER A 328 -15.20 -10.14 17.66
N GLU A 329 -15.76 -10.21 18.87
CA GLU A 329 -15.21 -11.00 19.97
C GLU A 329 -15.20 -12.48 19.56
N THR A 330 -14.09 -12.93 19.00
CA THR A 330 -13.75 -14.35 19.13
C THR A 330 -13.34 -14.52 20.58
N GLU A 331 -14.26 -15.04 21.42
CA GLU A 331 -13.88 -15.57 22.72
C GLU A 331 -12.63 -16.40 22.53
N ALA A 332 -11.54 -15.96 23.15
CA ALA A 332 -10.34 -16.76 23.25
C ALA A 332 -10.74 -18.05 23.99
N LYS A 333 -10.88 -19.15 23.27
CA LYS A 333 -10.90 -20.47 23.88
C LYS A 333 -9.47 -20.77 24.30
N ASP A 334 -9.26 -20.69 25.61
CA ASP A 334 -8.05 -21.15 26.32
C ASP A 334 -7.64 -22.56 25.91
#